data_ac16c53ad6a10492d7f628103bdeff14
#
_entry.id   ac16c53ad6a10492d7f628103bdeff14
#
_cell.length_a   1.000
_cell.length_b   1.000
_cell.length_c   1.000
_cell.angle_alpha   90.00
_cell.angle_beta   90.00
_cell.angle_gamma   90.00
#
_symmetry.space_group_name_H-M   'P 1'
#
loop_
_entity.id
_entity.type
_entity.pdbx_description
1 polymer ?
#
loop_
_entity_poly.entity_id
_entity_poly.type
_entity_poly.pdbx_seq_one_letter_code
_entity_poly.pdbx_strand_id
1 'polypeptide(L)'
;MDAAGGLLSLGAYGSGVLGAWERQARAISNEGQIRRTRETDGVFMFGDSIGVQDGPALARQLTQLGISIAVHNWAGRPVTPAVDALDLWAQQYGLPHRILMSVGSNDIFTPPAVEAQVDRTMRIVGEERIVYWVNVQAARTGHGPDIKVSDQRNSAWINLQLADAQRRYDNLRIVHWAEHLASSPNRLARLLRDGLHPSVPLGQNARNGLIIEAIKAG
;
A
#
# COMPACT_ATOMS: atom_id res chain seq x y z
N MET A 1 -32.93 -31.14 2.68
CA MET A 1 -32.58 -29.71 2.93
C MET A 1 -31.09 -29.66 3.27
N ASP A 2 -30.25 -29.58 2.25
CA ASP A 2 -28.79 -29.57 2.41
C ASP A 2 -28.33 -28.16 2.68
N ALA A 3 -27.95 -27.91 3.93
CA ALA A 3 -27.20 -26.71 4.30
C ALA A 3 -25.71 -26.98 3.99
N ALA A 4 -25.36 -26.94 2.70
CA ALA A 4 -23.98 -26.83 2.27
C ALA A 4 -23.53 -25.38 2.50
N GLY A 5 -23.29 -25.01 3.76
CA GLY A 5 -22.49 -23.86 4.13
C GLY A 5 -21.08 -24.10 3.62
N GLY A 6 -20.76 -23.54 2.44
CA GLY A 6 -19.43 -23.65 1.88
C GLY A 6 -18.41 -23.15 2.91
N LEU A 7 -17.59 -24.03 3.45
CA LEU A 7 -16.42 -23.72 4.22
C LEU A 7 -15.53 -22.83 3.31
N LEU A 8 -15.53 -21.53 3.54
CA LEU A 8 -14.61 -20.63 2.92
C LEU A 8 -13.20 -21.17 3.24
N SER A 9 -12.46 -21.54 2.23
CA SER A 9 -11.07 -21.98 2.41
C SER A 9 -10.31 -20.90 3.17
N LEU A 10 -9.79 -21.23 4.36
CA LEU A 10 -8.98 -20.31 5.17
C LEU A 10 -7.63 -19.99 4.50
N GLY A 11 -7.30 -20.66 3.40
CA GLY A 11 -6.00 -20.53 2.77
C GLY A 11 -4.85 -20.97 3.66
N ALA A 12 -3.64 -20.97 3.15
CA ALA A 12 -2.45 -21.43 3.89
C ALA A 12 -2.13 -20.58 5.13
N TYR A 13 -2.56 -19.34 5.18
CA TYR A 13 -2.23 -18.37 6.24
C TYR A 13 -3.46 -17.93 7.06
N GLY A 14 -4.60 -18.54 6.86
CA GLY A 14 -5.81 -18.30 7.66
C GLY A 14 -6.62 -17.05 7.25
N SER A 15 -6.13 -16.20 6.36
CA SER A 15 -6.84 -15.02 5.89
C SER A 15 -7.78 -15.29 4.70
N GLY A 16 -7.86 -16.54 4.24
CA GLY A 16 -8.56 -16.93 3.02
C GLY A 16 -7.62 -16.96 1.81
N VAL A 17 -8.21 -16.80 0.63
CA VAL A 17 -7.50 -16.82 -0.65
C VAL A 17 -7.71 -15.48 -1.35
N LEU A 18 -6.66 -14.96 -1.96
CA LEU A 18 -6.75 -13.74 -2.78
C LEU A 18 -7.68 -14.01 -3.98
N GLY A 19 -8.71 -13.18 -4.10
CA GLY A 19 -9.63 -13.22 -5.24
C GLY A 19 -9.00 -12.69 -6.53
N ALA A 20 -9.67 -12.94 -7.66
CA ALA A 20 -9.29 -12.36 -8.94
C ALA A 20 -9.34 -10.83 -8.87
N TRP A 21 -8.21 -10.19 -9.11
CA TRP A 21 -8.06 -8.73 -9.00
C TRP A 21 -7.78 -8.07 -10.36
N GLU A 22 -7.40 -8.83 -11.38
CA GLU A 22 -6.94 -8.32 -12.68
C GLU A 22 -8.02 -7.52 -13.44
N ARG A 23 -9.28 -7.69 -13.04
CA ARG A 23 -10.43 -6.96 -13.61
C ARG A 23 -10.98 -5.87 -12.71
N GLN A 24 -10.34 -5.64 -11.55
CA GLN A 24 -10.77 -4.61 -10.62
C GLN A 24 -10.41 -3.19 -11.10
N ALA A 25 -10.93 -2.19 -10.38
CA ALA A 25 -10.73 -0.78 -10.70
C ALA A 25 -9.25 -0.38 -10.70
N ARG A 26 -8.89 0.49 -11.64
CA ARG A 26 -7.54 1.03 -11.82
C ARG A 26 -7.56 2.54 -11.84
N ALA A 27 -6.50 3.12 -11.32
CA ALA A 27 -6.17 4.54 -11.48
C ALA A 27 -4.71 4.60 -11.91
N ILE A 28 -4.48 4.82 -13.21
CA ILE A 28 -3.14 4.84 -13.80
C ILE A 28 -2.98 6.17 -14.53
N SER A 29 -1.92 6.90 -14.20
CA SER A 29 -1.56 8.15 -14.87
C SER A 29 -1.22 7.90 -16.35
N ASN A 30 -1.59 8.84 -17.21
CA ASN A 30 -1.18 8.80 -18.62
C ASN A 30 0.31 9.16 -18.76
N GLU A 31 0.85 8.88 -19.94
CA GLU A 31 2.28 9.07 -20.22
C GLU A 31 2.75 10.52 -19.98
N GLY A 32 1.95 11.52 -20.37
CA GLY A 32 2.27 12.91 -20.14
C GLY A 32 2.37 13.28 -18.66
N GLN A 33 1.48 12.73 -17.83
CA GLN A 33 1.56 12.90 -16.37
C GLN A 33 2.80 12.22 -15.78
N ILE A 34 3.12 11.00 -16.24
CA ILE A 34 4.30 10.24 -15.77
C ILE A 34 5.57 11.04 -16.09
N ARG A 35 5.77 11.45 -17.35
CA ARG A 35 6.93 12.23 -17.79
C ARG A 35 7.07 13.54 -17.01
N ARG A 36 5.98 14.31 -16.92
CA ARG A 36 5.97 15.55 -16.15
C ARG A 36 6.35 15.33 -14.68
N THR A 37 5.79 14.31 -14.04
CA THR A 37 6.11 14.01 -12.63
C THR A 37 7.58 13.63 -12.45
N ARG A 38 8.14 12.88 -13.39
CA ARG A 38 9.58 12.54 -13.39
C ARG A 38 10.45 13.80 -13.58
N GLU A 39 10.10 14.68 -14.53
CA GLU A 39 10.84 15.92 -14.85
C GLU A 39 10.81 16.95 -13.72
N THR A 40 9.71 17.05 -12.99
CA THR A 40 9.55 17.96 -11.85
C THR A 40 9.97 17.33 -10.52
N ASP A 41 10.61 16.18 -10.55
CA ASP A 41 11.02 15.42 -9.38
C ASP A 41 9.88 15.22 -8.37
N GLY A 42 8.71 14.82 -8.86
CA GLY A 42 7.52 14.55 -8.06
C GLY A 42 7.57 13.19 -7.37
N VAL A 43 6.40 12.56 -7.22
CA VAL A 43 6.24 11.27 -6.56
C VAL A 43 5.65 10.26 -7.54
N PHE A 44 6.28 9.09 -7.70
CA PHE A 44 5.64 7.92 -8.31
C PHE A 44 5.01 7.06 -7.24
N MET A 45 3.70 6.84 -7.34
CA MET A 45 2.93 6.03 -6.39
C MET A 45 2.47 4.72 -7.02
N PHE A 46 2.75 3.60 -6.34
CA PHE A 46 2.27 2.27 -6.70
C PHE A 46 1.37 1.76 -5.57
N GLY A 47 0.07 1.66 -5.83
CA GLY A 47 -0.93 1.37 -4.81
C GLY A 47 -1.90 0.24 -5.19
N ASP A 48 -2.62 -0.26 -4.20
CA ASP A 48 -3.73 -1.22 -4.32
C ASP A 48 -5.10 -0.51 -4.32
N SER A 49 -6.16 -1.15 -3.77
CA SER A 49 -7.51 -0.56 -3.64
C SER A 49 -7.52 0.70 -2.79
N ILE A 50 -6.68 0.77 -1.76
CA ILE A 50 -6.56 1.97 -0.92
C ILE A 50 -5.97 3.11 -1.76
N GLY A 51 -4.97 2.82 -2.59
CA GLY A 51 -4.41 3.79 -3.53
C GLY A 51 -5.42 4.28 -4.58
N VAL A 52 -6.28 3.39 -5.08
CA VAL A 52 -7.38 3.79 -6.00
C VAL A 52 -8.34 4.75 -5.30
N GLN A 53 -8.70 4.47 -4.04
CA GLN A 53 -9.62 5.29 -3.26
C GLN A 53 -9.01 6.63 -2.84
N ASP A 54 -7.80 6.60 -2.26
CA ASP A 54 -7.20 7.74 -1.55
C ASP A 54 -6.33 8.61 -2.46
N GLY A 55 -5.83 8.04 -3.56
CA GLY A 55 -4.93 8.70 -4.50
C GLY A 55 -5.41 10.05 -5.03
N PRO A 56 -6.68 10.21 -5.45
CA PRO A 56 -7.19 11.50 -5.93
C PRO A 56 -7.12 12.61 -4.87
N ALA A 57 -7.39 12.30 -3.61
CA ALA A 57 -7.27 13.27 -2.51
C ALA A 57 -5.80 13.59 -2.20
N LEU A 58 -4.93 12.57 -2.16
CA LEU A 58 -3.49 12.73 -1.99
C LEU A 58 -2.90 13.60 -3.10
N ALA A 59 -3.28 13.36 -4.36
CA ALA A 59 -2.80 14.13 -5.50
C ALA A 59 -3.15 15.62 -5.38
N ARG A 60 -4.38 15.94 -4.99
CA ARG A 60 -4.78 17.34 -4.74
C ARG A 60 -3.95 17.98 -3.63
N GLN A 61 -3.75 17.28 -2.52
CA GLN A 61 -2.99 17.78 -1.37
C GLN A 61 -1.50 18.00 -1.71
N LEU A 62 -0.88 17.08 -2.44
CA LEU A 62 0.52 17.23 -2.90
C LEU A 62 0.65 18.36 -3.92
N THR A 63 -0.31 18.50 -4.85
CA THR A 63 -0.31 19.61 -5.82
C THR A 63 -0.37 20.98 -5.14
N GLN A 64 -1.14 21.12 -4.04
CA GLN A 64 -1.17 22.35 -3.24
C GLN A 64 0.18 22.69 -2.59
N LEU A 65 1.05 21.69 -2.42
CA LEU A 65 2.42 21.84 -1.93
C LEU A 65 3.44 21.98 -3.07
N GLY A 66 2.99 22.07 -4.32
CA GLY A 66 3.87 22.17 -5.50
C GLY A 66 4.51 20.82 -5.89
N ILE A 67 4.05 19.71 -5.34
CA ILE A 67 4.59 18.37 -5.59
C ILE A 67 3.66 17.65 -6.59
N SER A 68 4.19 17.29 -7.75
CA SER A 68 3.47 16.48 -8.73
C SER A 68 3.47 15.00 -8.33
N ILE A 69 2.45 14.27 -8.76
CA ILE A 69 2.34 12.84 -8.51
C ILE A 69 1.84 12.12 -9.77
N ALA A 70 2.45 10.98 -10.09
CA ALA A 70 1.92 10.01 -11.02
C ALA A 70 1.61 8.71 -10.28
N VAL A 71 0.48 8.11 -10.60
CA VAL A 71 -0.04 6.95 -9.86
C VAL A 71 -0.17 5.74 -10.78
N HIS A 72 0.14 4.57 -10.24
CA HIS A 72 -0.18 3.28 -10.82
C HIS A 72 -0.87 2.45 -9.74
N ASN A 73 -2.17 2.68 -9.54
CA ASN A 73 -2.97 2.01 -8.52
C ASN A 73 -3.94 1.01 -9.16
N TRP A 74 -4.07 -0.16 -8.55
CA TRP A 74 -4.94 -1.22 -9.04
C TRP A 74 -5.56 -1.99 -7.88
N ALA A 75 -6.89 -1.94 -7.76
CA ALA A 75 -7.61 -2.55 -6.66
C ALA A 75 -7.34 -4.07 -6.57
N GLY A 76 -7.14 -4.55 -5.35
CA GLY A 76 -6.93 -5.97 -5.07
C GLY A 76 -5.55 -6.54 -5.40
N ARG A 77 -4.66 -5.80 -6.11
CA ARG A 77 -3.36 -6.34 -6.49
C ARG A 77 -2.43 -6.54 -5.28
N PRO A 78 -1.68 -7.65 -5.23
CA PRO A 78 -0.60 -7.85 -4.28
C PRO A 78 0.67 -7.07 -4.65
N VAL A 79 1.71 -7.18 -3.81
CA VAL A 79 2.96 -6.42 -3.96
C VAL A 79 3.73 -6.77 -5.25
N THR A 80 3.78 -8.04 -5.65
CA THR A 80 4.56 -8.47 -6.83
C THR A 80 4.20 -7.70 -8.10
N PRO A 81 2.94 -7.66 -8.57
CA PRO A 81 2.59 -6.90 -9.77
C PRO A 81 2.69 -5.37 -9.57
N ALA A 82 2.76 -4.87 -8.33
CA ALA A 82 3.06 -3.47 -8.10
C ALA A 82 4.54 -3.16 -8.34
N VAL A 83 5.43 -4.05 -7.93
CA VAL A 83 6.87 -3.96 -8.18
C VAL A 83 7.19 -4.19 -9.66
N ASP A 84 6.44 -5.06 -10.37
CA ASP A 84 6.56 -5.20 -11.82
C ASP A 84 6.22 -3.88 -12.55
N ALA A 85 5.19 -3.17 -12.09
CA ALA A 85 4.83 -1.86 -12.64
C ALA A 85 5.89 -0.80 -12.34
N LEU A 86 6.50 -0.82 -11.16
CA LEU A 86 7.62 0.05 -10.81
C LEU A 86 8.82 -0.20 -11.73
N ASP A 87 9.18 -1.46 -11.96
CA ASP A 87 10.28 -1.87 -12.84
C ASP A 87 10.03 -1.40 -14.28
N LEU A 88 8.81 -1.62 -14.78
CA LEU A 88 8.40 -1.14 -16.10
C LEU A 88 8.55 0.39 -16.23
N TRP A 89 8.05 1.15 -15.24
CA TRP A 89 8.16 2.60 -15.27
C TRP A 89 9.62 3.08 -15.13
N ALA A 90 10.43 2.39 -14.33
CA ALA A 90 11.86 2.67 -14.22
C ALA A 90 12.57 2.55 -15.58
N GLN A 91 12.27 1.48 -16.32
CA GLN A 91 12.86 1.23 -17.64
C GLN A 91 12.35 2.20 -18.71
N GLN A 92 11.06 2.54 -18.71
CA GLN A 92 10.44 3.34 -19.75
C GLN A 92 10.62 4.86 -19.55
N TYR A 93 10.60 5.34 -18.32
CA TYR A 93 10.54 6.77 -18.00
C TYR A 93 11.70 7.25 -17.12
N GLY A 94 12.42 6.32 -16.49
CA GLY A 94 13.28 6.64 -15.34
C GLY A 94 12.45 6.92 -14.09
N LEU A 95 13.12 7.12 -12.95
CA LEU A 95 12.47 7.35 -11.65
C LEU A 95 12.72 8.75 -11.13
N PRO A 96 11.75 9.42 -10.49
CA PRO A 96 11.97 10.60 -9.67
C PRO A 96 12.68 10.20 -8.36
N HIS A 97 13.06 11.17 -7.56
CA HIS A 97 13.72 10.93 -6.27
C HIS A 97 12.80 10.22 -5.25
N ARG A 98 11.49 10.38 -5.37
CA ARG A 98 10.50 9.89 -4.39
C ARG A 98 9.60 8.81 -4.97
N ILE A 99 9.65 7.62 -4.37
CA ILE A 99 8.79 6.47 -4.71
C ILE A 99 7.89 6.15 -3.52
N LEU A 100 6.59 6.10 -3.74
CA LEU A 100 5.59 5.75 -2.74
C LEU A 100 5.00 4.36 -3.02
N MET A 101 5.29 3.40 -2.15
CA MET A 101 4.71 2.07 -2.17
C MET A 101 3.53 2.02 -1.18
N SER A 102 2.32 1.93 -1.73
CA SER A 102 1.07 1.89 -0.96
C SER A 102 0.36 0.56 -1.22
N VAL A 103 1.10 -0.53 -1.02
CA VAL A 103 0.71 -1.93 -1.28
C VAL A 103 1.11 -2.82 -0.11
N GLY A 104 0.57 -4.03 -0.08
CA GLY A 104 0.86 -5.04 0.95
C GLY A 104 -0.41 -5.53 1.64
N SER A 105 -1.51 -4.78 1.58
CA SER A 105 -2.76 -5.18 2.23
C SER A 105 -3.40 -6.42 1.61
N ASN A 106 -3.11 -6.73 0.36
CA ASN A 106 -3.55 -7.96 -0.32
C ASN A 106 -2.54 -9.12 -0.16
N ASP A 107 -1.41 -8.87 0.48
CA ASP A 107 -0.40 -9.89 0.76
C ASP A 107 -0.62 -10.61 2.09
N ILE A 108 -1.67 -10.24 2.85
CA ILE A 108 -2.12 -10.99 4.03
C ILE A 108 -2.50 -12.45 3.69
N PHE A 109 -2.79 -12.73 2.42
CA PHE A 109 -3.03 -14.09 1.93
C PHE A 109 -1.75 -14.90 1.70
N THR A 110 -0.59 -14.21 1.55
CA THR A 110 0.72 -14.83 1.31
C THR A 110 1.84 -13.96 1.88
N PRO A 111 1.88 -13.70 3.20
CA PRO A 111 2.80 -12.73 3.82
C PRO A 111 4.29 -12.95 3.49
N PRO A 112 4.81 -14.18 3.38
CA PRO A 112 6.23 -14.38 3.08
C PRO A 112 6.70 -13.84 1.72
N ALA A 113 5.77 -13.58 0.79
CA ALA A 113 6.13 -13.06 -0.53
C ALA A 113 6.63 -11.60 -0.51
N VAL A 114 6.35 -10.86 0.57
CA VAL A 114 6.62 -9.41 0.64
C VAL A 114 8.10 -9.10 0.75
N GLU A 115 8.87 -9.83 1.56
CA GLU A 115 10.29 -9.55 1.81
C GLU A 115 11.10 -9.47 0.51
N ALA A 116 10.99 -10.49 -0.34
CA ALA A 116 11.69 -10.52 -1.62
C ALA A 116 11.31 -9.36 -2.54
N GLN A 117 10.06 -8.87 -2.45
CA GLN A 117 9.59 -7.74 -3.25
C GLN A 117 10.05 -6.40 -2.69
N VAL A 118 10.22 -6.27 -1.38
CA VAL A 118 10.86 -5.09 -0.78
C VAL A 118 12.30 -5.01 -1.26
N ASP A 119 13.07 -6.08 -1.17
CA ASP A 119 14.46 -6.13 -1.64
C ASP A 119 14.56 -5.85 -3.15
N ARG A 120 13.62 -6.36 -3.95
CA ARG A 120 13.54 -6.07 -5.39
C ARG A 120 13.25 -4.59 -5.63
N THR A 121 12.32 -3.99 -4.90
CA THR A 121 12.01 -2.56 -4.97
C THR A 121 13.25 -1.72 -4.71
N MET A 122 13.98 -2.02 -3.64
CA MET A 122 15.18 -1.25 -3.29
C MET A 122 16.29 -1.37 -4.35
N ARG A 123 16.46 -2.55 -4.97
CA ARG A 123 17.40 -2.72 -6.10
C ARG A 123 16.99 -1.91 -7.33
N ILE A 124 15.70 -1.85 -7.67
CA ILE A 124 15.19 -1.08 -8.82
C ILE A 124 15.39 0.42 -8.57
N VAL A 125 15.07 0.88 -7.37
CA VAL A 125 15.10 2.31 -7.01
C VAL A 125 16.53 2.82 -6.86
N GLY A 126 17.45 1.99 -6.35
CA GLY A 126 18.83 2.37 -6.05
C GLY A 126 18.95 3.24 -4.80
N GLU A 127 20.18 3.57 -4.41
CA GLU A 127 20.49 4.20 -3.12
C GLU A 127 20.21 5.72 -3.11
N GLU A 128 20.21 6.37 -4.27
CA GLU A 128 20.06 7.84 -4.40
C GLU A 128 18.60 8.33 -4.29
N ARG A 129 17.63 7.43 -4.20
CA ARG A 129 16.19 7.75 -4.16
C ARG A 129 15.58 7.24 -2.88
N ILE A 130 14.51 7.87 -2.44
CA ILE A 130 13.80 7.50 -1.22
C ILE A 130 12.56 6.68 -1.58
N VAL A 131 12.40 5.54 -0.91
CA VAL A 131 11.19 4.74 -0.93
C VAL A 131 10.39 5.00 0.34
N TYR A 132 9.18 5.50 0.19
CA TYR A 132 8.19 5.59 1.27
C TYR A 132 7.27 4.39 1.16
N TRP A 133 7.22 3.54 2.18
CA TRP A 133 6.34 2.37 2.19
C TRP A 133 5.32 2.49 3.31
N VAL A 134 4.04 2.52 2.94
CA VAL A 134 2.97 2.57 3.95
C VAL A 134 2.78 1.19 4.52
N ASN A 135 2.96 1.02 5.83
CA ASN A 135 2.77 -0.26 6.47
C ASN A 135 1.29 -0.67 6.55
N VAL A 136 1.04 -1.94 6.81
CA VAL A 136 -0.24 -2.59 6.59
C VAL A 136 -1.04 -2.71 7.88
N GLN A 137 -2.35 -2.45 7.80
CA GLN A 137 -3.33 -2.82 8.80
C GLN A 137 -4.49 -3.54 8.11
N ALA A 138 -4.75 -4.76 8.47
CA ALA A 138 -5.93 -5.51 8.04
C ALA A 138 -6.55 -6.28 9.21
N ALA A 139 -7.86 -6.17 9.34
CA ALA A 139 -8.70 -6.91 10.28
C ALA A 139 -10.14 -6.86 9.76
N ARG A 140 -10.38 -7.48 8.61
CA ARG A 140 -11.63 -7.38 7.84
C ARG A 140 -12.85 -7.72 8.67
N THR A 141 -13.82 -6.82 8.75
CA THR A 141 -15.00 -6.95 9.62
C THR A 141 -16.11 -7.80 9.02
N GLY A 142 -16.16 -7.98 7.70
CA GLY A 142 -17.16 -8.81 7.01
C GLY A 142 -16.90 -10.31 7.06
N HIS A 143 -15.88 -10.76 7.81
CA HIS A 143 -15.47 -12.16 7.92
C HIS A 143 -15.51 -12.63 9.38
N GLY A 144 -15.50 -13.96 9.60
CA GLY A 144 -15.52 -14.54 10.94
C GLY A 144 -14.30 -14.13 11.81
N PRO A 145 -14.37 -14.35 13.13
CA PRO A 145 -13.33 -13.92 14.07
C PRO A 145 -11.95 -14.50 13.77
N ASP A 146 -11.88 -15.75 13.30
CA ASP A 146 -10.61 -16.42 12.98
C ASP A 146 -9.88 -15.76 11.80
N ILE A 147 -10.63 -15.32 10.78
CA ILE A 147 -10.08 -14.58 9.65
C ILE A 147 -9.56 -13.23 10.12
N LYS A 148 -10.31 -12.52 10.96
CA LYS A 148 -9.89 -11.23 11.52
C LYS A 148 -8.59 -11.35 12.31
N VAL A 149 -8.44 -12.37 13.16
CA VAL A 149 -7.21 -12.64 13.91
C VAL A 149 -6.06 -12.98 12.96
N SER A 150 -6.32 -13.77 11.93
CA SER A 150 -5.32 -14.11 10.91
C SER A 150 -4.88 -12.90 10.11
N ASP A 151 -5.80 -12.03 9.71
CA ASP A 151 -5.50 -10.77 9.03
C ASP A 151 -4.56 -9.89 9.87
N GLN A 152 -4.84 -9.74 11.17
CA GLN A 152 -3.99 -8.95 12.09
C GLN A 152 -2.60 -9.55 12.22
N ARG A 153 -2.51 -10.87 12.42
CA ARG A 153 -1.23 -11.59 12.50
C ARG A 153 -0.42 -11.45 11.21
N ASN A 154 -1.06 -11.61 10.07
CA ASN A 154 -0.40 -11.54 8.76
C ASN A 154 0.02 -10.12 8.42
N SER A 155 -0.77 -9.09 8.78
CA SER A 155 -0.37 -7.68 8.69
C SER A 155 0.85 -7.38 9.56
N ALA A 156 0.87 -7.87 10.80
CA ALA A 156 2.02 -7.70 11.69
C ALA A 156 3.28 -8.40 11.12
N TRP A 157 3.13 -9.57 10.51
CA TRP A 157 4.25 -10.25 9.85
C TRP A 157 4.82 -9.41 8.69
N ILE A 158 3.96 -8.88 7.82
CA ILE A 158 4.39 -7.98 6.74
C ILE A 158 5.11 -6.75 7.31
N ASN A 159 4.58 -6.14 8.37
CA ASN A 159 5.20 -4.97 8.98
C ASN A 159 6.56 -5.27 9.63
N LEU A 160 6.75 -6.47 10.16
CA LEU A 160 8.07 -6.91 10.64
C LEU A 160 9.08 -7.03 9.49
N GLN A 161 8.69 -7.56 8.33
CA GLN A 161 9.56 -7.61 7.15
C GLN A 161 9.94 -6.21 6.67
N LEU A 162 8.99 -5.27 6.68
CA LEU A 162 9.27 -3.85 6.35
C LEU A 162 10.22 -3.21 7.35
N ALA A 163 10.05 -3.46 8.65
CA ALA A 163 10.93 -2.95 9.69
C ALA A 163 12.35 -3.55 9.59
N ASP A 164 12.46 -4.83 9.25
CA ASP A 164 13.74 -5.47 8.97
C ASP A 164 14.44 -4.87 7.75
N ALA A 165 13.70 -4.65 6.68
CA ALA A 165 14.22 -4.01 5.48
C ALA A 165 14.70 -2.58 5.76
N GLN A 166 13.96 -1.80 6.57
CA GLN A 166 14.37 -0.44 6.95
C GLN A 166 15.72 -0.41 7.68
N ARG A 167 16.09 -1.47 8.41
CA ARG A 167 17.42 -1.57 9.03
C ARG A 167 18.54 -1.88 8.04
N ARG A 168 18.19 -2.42 6.87
CA ARG A 168 19.15 -2.78 5.81
C ARG A 168 19.30 -1.70 4.75
N TYR A 169 18.28 -0.86 4.58
CA TYR A 169 18.20 0.15 3.52
C TYR A 169 17.98 1.54 4.10
N ASP A 170 19.02 2.36 4.13
CA ASP A 170 19.00 3.72 4.71
C ASP A 170 18.04 4.67 3.98
N ASN A 171 17.65 4.35 2.76
CA ASN A 171 16.73 5.13 1.94
C ASN A 171 15.30 4.56 1.92
N LEU A 172 14.97 3.57 2.77
CA LEU A 172 13.61 3.12 3.00
C LEU A 172 13.01 3.87 4.20
N ARG A 173 11.85 4.49 4.01
CA ARG A 173 11.08 5.19 5.04
C ARG A 173 9.72 4.50 5.21
N ILE A 174 9.40 4.07 6.42
CA ILE A 174 8.09 3.49 6.73
C ILE A 174 7.11 4.60 7.12
N VAL A 175 5.98 4.65 6.44
CA VAL A 175 4.83 5.47 6.85
C VAL A 175 4.00 4.65 7.84
N HIS A 176 4.02 5.03 9.11
CA HIS A 176 3.52 4.26 10.25
C HIS A 176 1.98 4.34 10.40
N TRP A 177 1.25 3.84 9.38
CA TRP A 177 -0.22 3.83 9.40
C TRP A 177 -0.78 2.85 10.44
N ALA A 178 -0.21 1.66 10.57
CA ALA A 178 -0.67 0.66 11.54
C ALA A 178 -0.52 1.16 12.99
N GLU A 179 0.61 1.78 13.31
CA GLU A 179 0.88 2.35 14.64
C GLU A 179 -0.03 3.55 14.92
N HIS A 180 -0.28 4.39 13.90
CA HIS A 180 -1.24 5.48 14.03
C HIS A 180 -2.63 4.97 14.38
N LEU A 181 -3.10 3.90 13.75
CA LEU A 181 -4.38 3.28 14.07
C LEU A 181 -4.39 2.65 15.47
N ALA A 182 -3.29 1.98 15.86
CA ALA A 182 -3.15 1.31 17.15
C ALA A 182 -3.00 2.26 18.34
N SER A 183 -2.61 3.53 18.11
CA SER A 183 -2.33 4.49 19.18
C SER A 183 -3.58 4.93 19.99
N SER A 184 -4.79 4.55 19.56
CA SER A 184 -6.03 4.77 20.30
C SER A 184 -7.07 3.72 19.93
N PRO A 185 -7.76 3.09 20.90
CA PRO A 185 -8.77 2.06 20.65
C PRO A 185 -9.88 2.48 19.69
N ASN A 186 -10.23 3.76 19.67
CA ASN A 186 -11.31 4.28 18.84
C ASN A 186 -10.87 4.59 17.40
N ARG A 187 -9.56 4.65 17.10
CA ARG A 187 -9.06 5.01 15.77
C ARG A 187 -9.39 3.94 14.73
N LEU A 188 -9.20 2.67 15.04
CA LEU A 188 -9.56 1.57 14.13
C LEU A 188 -11.02 1.67 13.68
N ALA A 189 -11.95 1.85 14.62
CA ALA A 189 -13.38 1.94 14.32
C ALA A 189 -13.78 3.22 13.56
N ARG A 190 -13.08 4.33 13.79
CA ARG A 190 -13.40 5.63 13.18
C ARG A 190 -12.71 5.84 11.84
N LEU A 191 -11.47 5.38 11.70
CA LEU A 191 -10.63 5.64 10.53
C LEU A 191 -10.68 4.53 9.49
N LEU A 192 -11.22 3.34 9.82
CA LEU A 192 -11.45 2.27 8.88
C LEU A 192 -12.94 1.96 8.75
N ARG A 193 -13.43 1.76 7.52
CA ARG A 193 -14.84 1.45 7.26
C ARG A 193 -15.16 -0.05 7.39
N ASP A 194 -14.20 -0.90 7.10
CA ASP A 194 -14.36 -2.36 7.01
C ASP A 194 -13.21 -3.16 7.66
N GLY A 195 -12.38 -2.47 8.46
CA GLY A 195 -11.19 -3.04 9.09
C GLY A 195 -9.96 -3.09 8.20
N LEU A 196 -10.03 -2.55 6.97
CA LEU A 196 -8.97 -2.49 5.99
C LEU A 196 -8.90 -1.12 5.30
N HIS A 197 -9.97 -0.70 4.63
CA HIS A 197 -10.00 0.53 3.86
C HIS A 197 -10.27 1.75 4.76
N PRO A 198 -9.53 2.84 4.57
CA PRO A 198 -9.81 4.10 5.29
C PRO A 198 -11.24 4.57 5.08
N SER A 199 -11.86 5.10 6.13
CA SER A 199 -13.13 5.83 6.02
C SER A 199 -12.91 7.13 5.25
N VAL A 200 -13.91 7.54 4.46
CA VAL A 200 -13.85 8.79 3.68
C VAL A 200 -14.78 9.80 4.31
N PRO A 201 -14.32 11.02 4.61
CA PRO A 201 -12.96 11.54 4.38
C PRO A 201 -11.97 11.33 5.54
N LEU A 202 -12.42 10.84 6.70
CA LEU A 202 -11.69 10.95 7.95
C LEU A 202 -10.40 10.10 7.96
N GLY A 203 -10.53 8.80 7.69
CA GLY A 203 -9.38 7.88 7.59
C GLY A 203 -8.48 8.20 6.41
N GLN A 204 -9.08 8.55 5.27
CA GLN A 204 -8.37 9.01 4.08
C GLN A 204 -7.47 10.21 4.38
N ASN A 205 -8.00 11.25 5.05
CA ASN A 205 -7.22 12.43 5.40
C ASN A 205 -6.12 12.12 6.41
N ALA A 206 -6.40 11.29 7.41
CA ALA A 206 -5.40 10.88 8.39
C ALA A 206 -4.23 10.13 7.73
N ARG A 207 -4.53 9.16 6.86
CA ARG A 207 -3.52 8.36 6.15
C ARG A 207 -2.71 9.22 5.17
N ASN A 208 -3.39 10.04 4.37
CA ASN A 208 -2.72 10.96 3.44
C ASN A 208 -1.85 11.98 4.17
N GLY A 209 -2.27 12.46 5.34
CA GLY A 209 -1.47 13.35 6.19
C GLY A 209 -0.14 12.72 6.59
N LEU A 210 -0.14 11.46 7.04
CA LEU A 210 1.10 10.74 7.37
C LEU A 210 2.04 10.57 6.16
N ILE A 211 1.47 10.27 4.97
CA ILE A 211 2.25 10.17 3.73
C ILE A 211 2.89 11.52 3.40
N ILE A 212 2.12 12.61 3.47
CA ILE A 212 2.62 13.96 3.18
C ILE A 212 3.70 14.38 4.17
N GLU A 213 3.52 14.11 5.46
CA GLU A 213 4.53 14.38 6.48
C GLU A 213 5.84 13.63 6.20
N ALA A 214 5.75 12.34 5.87
CA ALA A 214 6.92 11.55 5.51
C ALA A 214 7.64 12.10 4.26
N ILE A 215 6.90 12.47 3.22
CA ILE A 215 7.47 13.04 1.98
C ILE A 215 8.13 14.39 2.24
N LYS A 216 7.63 15.20 3.16
CA LYS A 216 8.20 16.50 3.52
C LYS A 216 9.45 16.41 4.40
N ALA A 217 9.59 15.31 5.14
CA ALA A 217 10.72 15.10 6.05
C ALA A 217 11.96 14.48 5.38
N GLY A 218 11.82 13.92 4.18
CA GLY A 218 12.90 13.33 3.38
C GLY A 218 13.13 14.06 2.10
#